data_2ebbf8c54d31b78ec640616fa457a648
#
_entry.id   2ebbf8c54d31b78ec640616fa457a648
#
_cell.length_a   1.000
_cell.length_b   1.000
_cell.length_c   1.000
_cell.angle_alpha   90.00
_cell.angle_beta   90.00
_cell.angle_gamma   90.00
#
_symmetry.space_group_name_H-M   'P 1'
#
loop_
_entity.id
_entity.type
_entity.pdbx_description
1 polymer ?
#
loop_
_entity_poly.entity_id
_entity_poly.type
_entity_poly.pdbx_seq_one_letter_code
_entity_poly.pdbx_strand_id
1 'polypeptide(L)'
;MKSWLSKMFSMKDLGEVAYILGIKIYRDRSNRLLGLSQSTYIDKVLKRFNMEESKKGFLPMSHGVNLSKDMCPRTQSERDKMSKIPYASAIGSIMYAMLCTRVDVSYALSVCSRYQSDPGERHWTSVKNILKYLRRTKDAFLVYGGQKDLVVQGYSDASFQTDKDDSRSQSGYIFTLNGAAVSWKSSKQSTVADSTTEAEYIALSDAAKEAVWIKKFITELQVVPSIVDPVEVFCDNNGAVAQAKEPRSHQRSKHILRRYHLIREIVHRGDVQISRVPTDDNVADPLTKPLSQQKHDRHVASSGIRYMSDWL
;
A
#
# COMPACT_ATOMS: atom_id res chain seq x y z
N MET A 1 -27.17 -9.60 12.23
CA MET A 1 -26.98 -9.39 10.77
C MET A 1 -27.49 -10.58 9.94
N LYS A 2 -27.00 -11.84 10.14
CA LYS A 2 -27.48 -13.02 9.37
C LYS A 2 -29.00 -13.17 9.39
N SER A 3 -29.63 -13.13 10.58
CA SER A 3 -31.10 -13.27 10.73
C SER A 3 -31.88 -12.13 10.05
N TRP A 4 -31.35 -10.93 10.01
CA TRP A 4 -31.96 -9.81 9.30
C TRP A 4 -31.87 -10.01 7.78
N LEU A 5 -30.68 -10.38 7.27
CA LEU A 5 -30.48 -10.64 5.84
C LEU A 5 -31.38 -11.77 5.32
N SER A 6 -31.51 -12.88 6.11
CA SER A 6 -32.37 -14.01 5.73
C SER A 6 -33.87 -13.68 5.73
N LYS A 7 -34.29 -12.61 6.45
CA LYS A 7 -35.68 -12.12 6.41
C LYS A 7 -35.96 -11.22 5.22
N MET A 8 -34.93 -10.43 4.79
CA MET A 8 -35.09 -9.45 3.72
C MET A 8 -34.80 -10.02 2.32
N PHE A 9 -33.98 -11.05 2.23
CA PHE A 9 -33.54 -11.66 0.98
C PHE A 9 -33.64 -13.18 1.03
N SER A 10 -33.93 -13.81 -0.12
CA SER A 10 -33.85 -15.27 -0.25
C SER A 10 -32.38 -15.70 -0.23
N MET A 11 -31.86 -16.02 0.95
CA MET A 11 -30.46 -16.35 1.19
C MET A 11 -30.31 -17.70 1.89
N LYS A 12 -29.25 -18.44 1.53
CA LYS A 12 -28.81 -19.66 2.21
C LYS A 12 -27.54 -19.36 3.00
N ASP A 13 -27.52 -19.69 4.27
CA ASP A 13 -26.28 -19.67 5.06
C ASP A 13 -25.41 -20.87 4.64
N LEU A 14 -24.23 -20.58 4.10
CA LEU A 14 -23.25 -21.57 3.65
C LEU A 14 -22.25 -21.97 4.76
N GLY A 15 -22.43 -21.47 5.98
CA GLY A 15 -21.54 -21.76 7.10
C GLY A 15 -20.31 -20.86 7.16
N GLU A 16 -19.19 -21.41 7.62
CA GLU A 16 -17.92 -20.66 7.71
C GLU A 16 -17.23 -20.58 6.35
N VAL A 17 -16.83 -19.36 6.00
CA VAL A 17 -16.13 -19.10 4.73
C VAL A 17 -14.64 -19.43 4.90
N ALA A 18 -14.13 -20.39 4.12
CA ALA A 18 -12.70 -20.70 4.00
C ALA A 18 -12.04 -19.97 2.85
N TYR A 19 -12.82 -19.61 1.82
CA TYR A 19 -12.36 -18.87 0.64
C TYR A 19 -13.41 -17.85 0.20
N ILE A 20 -12.95 -16.65 -0.17
CA ILE A 20 -13.76 -15.61 -0.81
C ILE A 20 -12.94 -14.92 -1.89
N LEU A 21 -13.47 -14.83 -3.12
CA LEU A 21 -12.82 -14.14 -4.25
C LEU A 21 -11.34 -14.55 -4.46
N GLY A 22 -11.01 -15.84 -4.26
CA GLY A 22 -9.65 -16.35 -4.40
C GLY A 22 -8.71 -16.08 -3.21
N ILE A 23 -9.24 -15.50 -2.13
CA ILE A 23 -8.52 -15.27 -0.88
C ILE A 23 -8.86 -16.42 0.07
N LYS A 24 -7.83 -17.11 0.58
CA LYS A 24 -7.97 -18.09 1.65
C LYS A 24 -8.10 -17.36 2.98
N ILE A 25 -9.08 -17.74 3.77
CA ILE A 25 -9.31 -17.22 5.12
C ILE A 25 -8.91 -18.30 6.13
N TYR A 26 -7.89 -18.02 6.91
CA TYR A 26 -7.55 -18.79 8.10
C TYR A 26 -8.10 -18.07 9.33
N ARG A 27 -8.77 -18.81 10.22
CA ARG A 27 -9.34 -18.24 11.43
C ARG A 27 -9.08 -19.12 12.63
N ASP A 28 -8.41 -18.57 13.62
CA ASP A 28 -8.27 -19.16 14.94
C ASP A 28 -8.99 -18.28 15.98
N ARG A 29 -10.14 -18.77 16.44
CA ARG A 29 -10.98 -18.02 17.39
C ARG A 29 -10.41 -18.06 18.81
N SER A 30 -9.67 -19.10 19.17
CA SER A 30 -9.06 -19.26 20.50
C SER A 30 -7.95 -18.24 20.71
N ASN A 31 -7.12 -18.03 19.67
CA ASN A 31 -6.04 -17.05 19.67
C ASN A 31 -6.45 -15.68 19.10
N ARG A 32 -7.72 -15.51 18.68
CA ARG A 32 -8.25 -14.28 18.06
C ARG A 32 -7.44 -13.86 16.82
N LEU A 33 -7.03 -14.83 16.00
CA LEU A 33 -6.24 -14.60 14.80
C LEU A 33 -7.08 -14.78 13.54
N LEU A 34 -6.83 -13.91 12.56
CA LEU A 34 -7.39 -13.98 11.22
C LEU A 34 -6.26 -13.79 10.21
N GLY A 35 -6.01 -14.79 9.37
CA GLY A 35 -5.02 -14.75 8.30
C GLY A 35 -5.69 -14.77 6.92
N LEU A 36 -5.25 -13.88 6.03
CA LEU A 36 -5.71 -13.81 4.63
C LEU A 36 -4.53 -14.15 3.71
N SER A 37 -4.71 -15.09 2.79
CA SER A 37 -3.67 -15.49 1.83
C SER A 37 -4.23 -15.63 0.43
N GLN A 38 -3.39 -15.30 -0.56
CA GLN A 38 -3.69 -15.47 -1.98
C GLN A 38 -2.77 -16.48 -2.67
N SER A 39 -2.21 -17.46 -1.93
CA SER A 39 -1.25 -18.44 -2.47
C SER A 39 -1.75 -19.07 -3.76
N THR A 40 -2.96 -19.61 -3.78
CA THR A 40 -3.58 -20.23 -4.96
C THR A 40 -3.77 -19.25 -6.13
N TYR A 41 -4.10 -17.98 -5.84
CA TYR A 41 -4.21 -16.95 -6.86
C TYR A 41 -2.84 -16.61 -7.46
N ILE A 42 -1.84 -16.45 -6.61
CA ILE A 42 -0.46 -16.17 -7.03
C ILE A 42 0.08 -17.31 -7.91
N ASP A 43 -0.19 -18.59 -7.57
CA ASP A 43 0.19 -19.73 -8.40
C ASP A 43 -0.46 -19.65 -9.80
N LYS A 44 -1.74 -19.29 -9.89
CA LYS A 44 -2.42 -19.08 -11.18
C LYS A 44 -1.78 -17.94 -11.99
N VAL A 45 -1.39 -16.84 -11.33
CA VAL A 45 -0.70 -15.72 -11.99
C VAL A 45 0.67 -16.15 -12.49
N LEU A 46 1.46 -16.83 -11.65
CA LEU A 46 2.79 -17.34 -12.05
C LEU A 46 2.69 -18.28 -13.25
N LYS A 47 1.73 -19.20 -13.25
CA LYS A 47 1.45 -20.11 -14.38
C LYS A 47 1.10 -19.36 -15.65
N ARG A 48 0.20 -18.36 -15.55
CA ARG A 48 -0.23 -17.55 -16.70
C ARG A 48 0.92 -16.84 -17.41
N PHE A 49 1.96 -16.43 -16.66
CA PHE A 49 3.11 -15.69 -17.20
C PHE A 49 4.38 -16.56 -17.33
N ASN A 50 4.26 -17.89 -17.24
CA ASN A 50 5.38 -18.85 -17.30
C ASN A 50 6.51 -18.54 -16.30
N MET A 51 6.12 -18.18 -15.08
CA MET A 51 7.06 -17.79 -14.01
C MET A 51 7.12 -18.82 -12.85
N GLU A 52 6.47 -19.96 -12.96
CA GLU A 52 6.42 -21.01 -11.93
C GLU A 52 7.81 -21.51 -11.58
N GLU A 53 8.68 -21.72 -12.58
CA GLU A 53 10.05 -22.21 -12.42
C GLU A 53 11.10 -21.08 -12.42
N SER A 54 10.67 -19.82 -12.35
CA SER A 54 11.58 -18.67 -12.31
C SER A 54 12.43 -18.69 -11.01
N LYS A 55 13.60 -18.06 -11.01
CA LYS A 55 14.36 -17.84 -9.77
C LYS A 55 13.53 -17.03 -8.77
N LYS A 56 13.58 -17.40 -7.48
CA LYS A 56 12.94 -16.65 -6.39
C LYS A 56 13.63 -15.30 -6.21
N GLY A 57 12.85 -14.20 -6.15
CA GLY A 57 13.35 -12.85 -5.91
C GLY A 57 13.26 -12.47 -4.43
N PHE A 58 14.19 -11.69 -3.93
CA PHE A 58 14.20 -11.26 -2.52
C PHE A 58 13.47 -9.94 -2.30
N LEU A 59 13.44 -9.07 -3.30
CA LEU A 59 12.79 -7.77 -3.27
C LEU A 59 11.86 -7.63 -4.48
N PRO A 60 10.71 -6.93 -4.34
CA PRO A 60 9.84 -6.65 -5.47
C PRO A 60 10.48 -5.65 -6.47
N MET A 61 11.31 -4.75 -5.97
CA MET A 61 12.13 -3.83 -6.75
C MET A 61 13.46 -3.62 -6.04
N SER A 62 14.57 -3.80 -6.78
CA SER A 62 15.91 -3.62 -6.23
C SER A 62 16.26 -2.13 -6.07
N HIS A 63 17.07 -1.82 -5.08
CA HIS A 63 17.63 -0.49 -4.91
C HIS A 63 18.40 -0.06 -6.16
N GLY A 64 18.28 1.21 -6.54
CA GLY A 64 18.94 1.77 -7.74
C GLY A 64 18.24 1.50 -9.07
N VAL A 65 17.16 0.72 -9.10
CA VAL A 65 16.33 0.57 -10.30
C VAL A 65 15.46 1.82 -10.48
N ASN A 66 15.80 2.63 -11.48
CA ASN A 66 15.02 3.81 -11.89
C ASN A 66 14.43 3.54 -13.27
N LEU A 67 13.12 3.47 -13.37
CA LEU A 67 12.41 3.36 -14.64
C LEU A 67 12.14 4.76 -15.22
N SER A 68 12.16 4.88 -16.55
CA SER A 68 11.86 6.13 -17.26
C SER A 68 11.32 5.85 -18.66
N LYS A 69 10.72 6.86 -19.28
CA LYS A 69 10.26 6.82 -20.68
C LYS A 69 11.40 6.58 -21.67
N ASP A 70 12.64 6.89 -21.31
CA ASP A 70 13.81 6.60 -22.14
C ASP A 70 14.00 5.10 -22.41
N MET A 71 13.38 4.25 -21.59
CA MET A 71 13.41 2.79 -21.72
C MET A 71 12.26 2.24 -22.56
N CYS A 72 11.38 3.11 -23.10
CA CYS A 72 10.33 2.70 -24.02
C CYS A 72 10.93 2.30 -25.39
N PRO A 73 10.24 1.45 -26.17
CA PRO A 73 10.74 1.00 -27.48
C PRO A 73 10.98 2.16 -28.43
N ARG A 74 12.20 2.24 -28.99
CA ARG A 74 12.58 3.28 -29.97
C ARG A 74 12.52 2.79 -31.40
N THR A 75 12.73 1.49 -31.62
CA THR A 75 12.72 0.87 -32.96
C THR A 75 11.46 0.03 -33.19
N GLN A 76 11.10 -0.20 -34.46
CA GLN A 76 9.98 -1.07 -34.81
C GLN A 76 10.20 -2.50 -34.31
N SER A 77 11.43 -3.01 -34.39
CA SER A 77 11.78 -4.36 -33.89
C SER A 77 11.54 -4.50 -32.38
N GLU A 78 11.84 -3.47 -31.58
CA GLU A 78 11.56 -3.46 -30.14
C GLU A 78 10.05 -3.41 -29.87
N ARG A 79 9.29 -2.61 -30.64
CA ARG A 79 7.81 -2.57 -30.53
C ARG A 79 7.19 -3.92 -30.86
N ASP A 80 7.66 -4.57 -31.91
CA ASP A 80 7.16 -5.89 -32.33
C ASP A 80 7.46 -6.98 -31.29
N LYS A 81 8.59 -6.90 -30.60
CA LYS A 81 8.89 -7.78 -29.46
C LYS A 81 7.96 -7.52 -28.27
N MET A 82 7.78 -6.25 -27.91
CA MET A 82 6.98 -5.87 -26.76
C MET A 82 5.48 -6.08 -26.97
N SER A 83 4.98 -5.99 -28.20
CA SER A 83 3.56 -6.25 -28.54
C SER A 83 3.10 -7.67 -28.19
N LYS A 84 4.04 -8.64 -28.18
CA LYS A 84 3.78 -10.04 -27.80
C LYS A 84 3.75 -10.26 -26.28
N ILE A 85 4.15 -9.28 -25.50
CA ILE A 85 4.26 -9.37 -24.04
C ILE A 85 2.97 -8.83 -23.41
N PRO A 86 2.25 -9.63 -22.61
CA PRO A 86 1.00 -9.21 -21.98
C PRO A 86 1.25 -8.31 -20.75
N TYR A 87 1.93 -7.16 -20.95
CA TYR A 87 2.36 -6.26 -19.88
C TYR A 87 1.20 -5.77 -19.02
N ALA A 88 0.19 -5.16 -19.64
CA ALA A 88 -0.96 -4.61 -18.91
C ALA A 88 -1.73 -5.72 -18.15
N SER A 89 -1.80 -6.93 -18.73
CA SER A 89 -2.41 -8.08 -18.07
C SER A 89 -1.63 -8.53 -16.82
N ALA A 90 -0.28 -8.47 -16.86
CA ALA A 90 0.54 -8.77 -15.71
C ALA A 90 0.37 -7.72 -14.60
N ILE A 91 0.38 -6.42 -14.96
CA ILE A 91 0.09 -5.32 -14.02
C ILE A 91 -1.27 -5.52 -13.36
N GLY A 92 -2.33 -5.78 -14.12
CA GLY A 92 -3.68 -6.01 -13.57
C GLY A 92 -3.75 -7.23 -12.64
N SER A 93 -3.05 -8.32 -12.98
CA SER A 93 -3.00 -9.51 -12.13
C SER A 93 -2.27 -9.25 -10.81
N ILE A 94 -1.13 -8.55 -10.85
CA ILE A 94 -0.39 -8.16 -9.64
C ILE A 94 -1.20 -7.13 -8.83
N MET A 95 -1.93 -6.23 -9.49
CA MET A 95 -2.77 -5.22 -8.81
C MET A 95 -3.84 -5.87 -7.94
N TYR A 96 -4.48 -6.93 -8.40
CA TYR A 96 -5.44 -7.66 -7.58
C TYR A 96 -4.78 -8.27 -6.33
N ALA A 97 -3.59 -8.88 -6.48
CA ALA A 97 -2.85 -9.39 -5.32
C ALA A 97 -2.50 -8.25 -4.35
N MET A 98 -2.00 -7.14 -4.87
CA MET A 98 -1.63 -5.95 -4.11
C MET A 98 -2.80 -5.37 -3.34
N LEU A 99 -3.96 -5.21 -3.97
CA LEU A 99 -5.13 -4.60 -3.33
C LEU A 99 -5.76 -5.48 -2.23
N CYS A 100 -5.57 -6.80 -2.28
CA CYS A 100 -6.22 -7.70 -1.34
C CYS A 100 -5.36 -8.06 -0.13
N THR A 101 -4.07 -8.41 -0.33
CA THR A 101 -3.23 -8.93 0.76
C THR A 101 -1.74 -8.57 0.66
N ARG A 102 -1.29 -7.99 -0.46
CA ARG A 102 0.14 -7.83 -0.77
C ARG A 102 0.54 -6.35 -0.83
N VAL A 103 0.41 -5.67 0.29
CA VAL A 103 0.85 -4.27 0.46
C VAL A 103 2.33 -4.07 0.09
N ASP A 104 3.15 -5.07 0.31
CA ASP A 104 4.60 -5.11 0.09
C ASP A 104 5.03 -4.92 -1.38
N VAL A 105 4.15 -5.11 -2.36
CA VAL A 105 4.45 -4.88 -3.78
C VAL A 105 3.92 -3.54 -4.31
N SER A 106 3.28 -2.73 -3.47
CA SER A 106 2.55 -1.52 -3.89
C SER A 106 3.44 -0.50 -4.59
N TYR A 107 4.62 -0.21 -4.05
CA TYR A 107 5.57 0.72 -4.68
C TYR A 107 6.04 0.21 -6.05
N ALA A 108 6.54 -1.01 -6.10
CA ALA A 108 7.06 -1.60 -7.33
C ALA A 108 6.00 -1.63 -8.44
N LEU A 109 4.77 -2.00 -8.07
CA LEU A 109 3.64 -2.00 -9.00
C LEU A 109 3.26 -0.59 -9.44
N SER A 110 3.19 0.38 -8.51
CA SER A 110 2.90 1.78 -8.82
C SER A 110 3.87 2.35 -9.85
N VAL A 111 5.17 2.07 -9.69
CA VAL A 111 6.20 2.53 -10.64
C VAL A 111 6.05 1.82 -11.99
N CYS A 112 5.91 0.48 -12.03
CA CYS A 112 5.76 -0.27 -13.29
C CYS A 112 4.49 0.11 -14.05
N SER A 113 3.39 0.40 -13.34
CA SER A 113 2.10 0.71 -13.98
C SER A 113 2.10 1.98 -14.82
N ARG A 114 3.07 2.90 -14.60
CA ARG A 114 3.19 4.15 -15.36
C ARG A 114 3.49 3.95 -16.84
N TYR A 115 4.07 2.81 -17.19
CA TYR A 115 4.57 2.50 -18.54
C TYR A 115 3.66 1.54 -19.33
N GLN A 116 2.39 1.33 -18.90
CA GLN A 116 1.48 0.39 -19.53
C GLN A 116 1.14 0.70 -21.00
N SER A 117 1.19 1.97 -21.39
CA SER A 117 0.87 2.42 -22.75
C SER A 117 1.99 2.11 -23.75
N ASP A 118 3.25 2.11 -23.34
CA ASP A 118 4.42 1.87 -24.19
C ASP A 118 5.56 1.23 -23.39
N PRO A 119 5.40 -0.03 -22.91
CA PRO A 119 6.41 -0.66 -22.05
C PRO A 119 7.61 -1.14 -22.87
N GLY A 120 8.84 -0.92 -22.35
CA GLY A 120 10.07 -1.49 -22.89
C GLY A 120 10.54 -2.73 -22.12
N GLU A 121 11.61 -3.36 -22.60
CA GLU A 121 12.14 -4.60 -22.02
C GLU A 121 12.56 -4.46 -20.56
N ARG A 122 13.14 -3.30 -20.18
CA ARG A 122 13.51 -3.03 -18.78
C ARG A 122 12.28 -2.90 -17.87
N HIS A 123 11.19 -2.31 -18.38
CA HIS A 123 9.91 -2.26 -17.66
C HIS A 123 9.38 -3.68 -17.41
N TRP A 124 9.41 -4.55 -18.45
CA TRP A 124 9.01 -5.94 -18.32
C TRP A 124 9.89 -6.73 -17.35
N THR A 125 11.20 -6.47 -17.34
CA THR A 125 12.12 -7.08 -16.38
C THR A 125 11.75 -6.73 -14.94
N SER A 126 11.34 -5.49 -14.68
CA SER A 126 10.88 -5.06 -13.35
C SER A 126 9.57 -5.75 -12.96
N VAL A 127 8.61 -5.92 -13.87
CA VAL A 127 7.39 -6.72 -13.63
C VAL A 127 7.74 -8.18 -13.30
N LYS A 128 8.67 -8.77 -14.06
CA LYS A 128 9.16 -10.15 -13.74
C LYS A 128 9.81 -10.24 -12.36
N ASN A 129 10.47 -9.20 -11.88
CA ASN A 129 11.04 -9.18 -10.53
C ASN A 129 9.96 -9.17 -9.45
N ILE A 130 8.85 -8.44 -9.66
CA ILE A 130 7.68 -8.53 -8.76
C ILE A 130 7.13 -9.96 -8.75
N LEU A 131 6.98 -10.61 -9.90
CA LEU A 131 6.51 -12.01 -9.98
C LEU A 131 7.46 -13.00 -9.28
N LYS A 132 8.78 -12.82 -9.42
CA LYS A 132 9.78 -13.63 -8.69
C LYS A 132 9.70 -13.44 -7.18
N TYR A 133 9.46 -12.22 -6.73
CA TYR A 133 9.24 -11.91 -5.33
C TYR A 133 7.95 -12.56 -4.81
N LEU A 134 6.85 -12.42 -5.55
CA LEU A 134 5.59 -13.08 -5.21
C LEU A 134 5.73 -14.61 -5.18
N ARG A 135 6.52 -15.21 -6.10
CA ARG A 135 6.84 -16.64 -6.07
C ARG A 135 7.53 -17.07 -4.77
N ARG A 136 8.48 -16.27 -4.27
CA ARG A 136 9.17 -16.55 -3.01
C ARG A 136 8.24 -16.46 -1.81
N THR A 137 7.35 -15.48 -1.83
CA THR A 137 6.53 -15.08 -0.66
C THR A 137 5.06 -15.49 -0.79
N LYS A 138 4.71 -16.40 -1.70
CA LYS A 138 3.32 -16.79 -2.00
C LYS A 138 2.57 -17.37 -0.81
N ASP A 139 3.30 -18.03 0.10
CA ASP A 139 2.73 -18.72 1.26
C ASP A 139 2.57 -17.79 2.48
N ALA A 140 2.89 -16.51 2.35
CA ALA A 140 2.67 -15.52 3.39
C ALA A 140 1.18 -15.18 3.54
N PHE A 141 0.81 -14.78 4.75
CA PHE A 141 -0.53 -14.32 5.14
C PHE A 141 -0.46 -12.87 5.60
N LEU A 142 -1.51 -12.11 5.32
CA LEU A 142 -1.81 -10.87 6.02
C LEU A 142 -2.59 -11.24 7.29
N VAL A 143 -1.98 -11.03 8.48
CA VAL A 143 -2.43 -11.62 9.74
C VAL A 143 -2.87 -10.53 10.71
N TYR A 144 -4.14 -10.56 11.06
CA TYR A 144 -4.77 -9.70 12.08
C TYR A 144 -4.86 -10.46 13.40
N GLY A 145 -4.42 -9.85 14.47
CA GLY A 145 -4.49 -10.43 15.82
C GLY A 145 -3.29 -10.10 16.69
N GLY A 146 -3.33 -10.56 17.95
CA GLY A 146 -2.24 -10.39 18.90
C GLY A 146 -2.21 -9.04 19.63
N GLN A 147 -3.09 -8.09 19.30
CA GLN A 147 -3.24 -6.85 20.06
C GLN A 147 -4.42 -6.93 21.02
N LYS A 148 -4.26 -6.33 22.21
CA LYS A 148 -5.33 -6.27 23.22
C LYS A 148 -6.43 -5.32 22.80
N ASP A 149 -6.06 -4.17 22.25
CA ASP A 149 -6.96 -3.10 21.88
C ASP A 149 -7.01 -2.94 20.36
N LEU A 150 -8.20 -2.73 19.84
CA LEU A 150 -8.41 -2.44 18.43
C LEU A 150 -8.19 -0.93 18.22
N VAL A 151 -6.98 -0.55 17.81
CA VAL A 151 -6.61 0.85 17.53
C VAL A 151 -6.24 0.98 16.07
N VAL A 152 -6.79 2.01 15.41
CA VAL A 152 -6.39 2.39 14.05
C VAL A 152 -5.20 3.32 14.12
N GLN A 153 -4.12 2.96 13.44
CA GLN A 153 -2.92 3.79 13.31
C GLN A 153 -2.57 3.98 11.83
N GLY A 154 -2.21 5.20 11.45
CA GLY A 154 -1.77 5.55 10.12
C GLY A 154 -0.29 5.91 10.08
N TYR A 155 0.36 5.66 8.92
CA TYR A 155 1.73 6.10 8.63
C TYR A 155 1.74 6.75 7.25
N SER A 156 2.51 7.82 7.10
CA SER A 156 2.68 8.56 5.86
C SER A 156 4.15 8.80 5.57
N ASP A 157 4.53 8.67 4.30
CA ASP A 157 5.89 8.92 3.80
C ASP A 157 5.84 9.53 2.39
N ALA A 158 6.89 10.25 2.01
CA ALA A 158 7.10 10.69 0.65
C ALA A 158 8.56 10.59 0.21
N SER A 159 8.75 10.17 -1.03
CA SER A 159 10.07 10.14 -1.66
C SER A 159 10.19 11.29 -2.66
N PHE A 160 11.00 12.31 -2.30
CA PHE A 160 11.10 13.57 -3.01
C PHE A 160 11.70 13.42 -4.41
N GLN A 161 11.00 13.94 -5.44
CA GLN A 161 11.44 14.03 -6.83
C GLN A 161 12.02 12.74 -7.43
N THR A 162 11.41 11.59 -7.11
CA THR A 162 11.92 10.27 -7.54
C THR A 162 11.53 9.86 -8.95
N ASP A 163 10.54 10.50 -9.56
CA ASP A 163 10.15 10.23 -10.95
C ASP A 163 11.14 10.93 -11.91
N LYS A 164 11.80 10.13 -12.76
CA LYS A 164 12.81 10.63 -13.71
C LYS A 164 12.20 11.39 -14.88
N ASP A 165 10.92 11.16 -15.18
CA ASP A 165 10.26 11.73 -16.35
C ASP A 165 9.70 13.13 -16.10
N ASP A 166 9.29 13.43 -14.85
CA ASP A 166 8.61 14.69 -14.54
C ASP A 166 8.94 15.26 -13.14
N SER A 167 9.96 14.73 -12.47
CA SER A 167 10.45 15.17 -11.14
C SER A 167 9.38 15.18 -10.04
N ARG A 168 8.29 14.42 -10.20
CA ARG A 168 7.27 14.29 -9.17
C ARG A 168 7.69 13.32 -8.09
N SER A 169 7.21 13.59 -6.89
CA SER A 169 7.44 12.77 -5.71
C SER A 169 6.50 11.56 -5.69
N GLN A 170 6.89 10.52 -4.95
CA GLN A 170 6.04 9.38 -4.62
C GLN A 170 5.48 9.56 -3.22
N SER A 171 4.17 9.45 -3.05
CA SER A 171 3.51 9.39 -1.74
C SER A 171 3.12 7.96 -1.39
N GLY A 172 3.21 7.64 -0.10
CA GLY A 172 2.72 6.41 0.47
C GLY A 172 2.00 6.65 1.78
N TYR A 173 0.95 5.87 2.04
CA TYR A 173 0.37 5.73 3.36
C TYR A 173 -0.07 4.30 3.62
N ILE A 174 -0.11 3.93 4.88
CA ILE A 174 -0.63 2.65 5.35
C ILE A 174 -1.38 2.87 6.66
N PHE A 175 -2.56 2.27 6.78
CA PHE A 175 -3.31 2.19 8.02
C PHE A 175 -3.35 0.75 8.51
N THR A 176 -3.11 0.57 9.79
CA THR A 176 -3.14 -0.73 10.46
C THR A 176 -4.26 -0.79 11.48
N LEU A 177 -4.81 -1.97 11.67
CA LEU A 177 -5.76 -2.32 12.71
C LEU A 177 -5.44 -3.74 13.19
N ASN A 178 -5.36 -3.92 14.50
CA ASN A 178 -5.07 -5.23 15.10
C ASN A 178 -3.80 -5.92 14.51
N GLY A 179 -2.72 -5.11 14.31
CA GLY A 179 -1.41 -5.61 13.91
C GLY A 179 -1.23 -5.84 12.41
N ALA A 180 -2.22 -5.51 11.56
CA ALA A 180 -2.08 -5.65 10.11
C ALA A 180 -2.70 -4.50 9.32
N ALA A 181 -2.25 -4.33 8.08
CA ALA A 181 -2.71 -3.31 7.16
C ALA A 181 -4.18 -3.51 6.75
N VAL A 182 -4.99 -2.44 6.83
CA VAL A 182 -6.40 -2.41 6.42
C VAL A 182 -6.64 -1.46 5.24
N SER A 183 -5.79 -0.44 5.08
CA SER A 183 -5.79 0.44 3.92
C SER A 183 -4.37 0.90 3.62
N TRP A 184 -4.01 1.00 2.34
CA TRP A 184 -2.70 1.46 1.88
C TRP A 184 -2.74 2.01 0.48
N LYS A 185 -1.78 2.87 0.17
CA LYS A 185 -1.62 3.45 -1.15
C LYS A 185 -0.16 3.79 -1.41
N SER A 186 0.27 3.55 -2.64
CA SER A 186 1.52 4.06 -3.18
C SER A 186 1.21 4.72 -4.53
N SER A 187 1.46 6.03 -4.66
CA SER A 187 1.10 6.77 -5.87
C SER A 187 2.02 7.95 -6.13
N LYS A 188 2.27 8.23 -7.40
CA LYS A 188 2.96 9.46 -7.82
C LYS A 188 2.08 10.67 -7.49
N GLN A 189 2.67 11.73 -6.92
CA GLN A 189 1.99 12.98 -6.66
C GLN A 189 1.53 13.64 -7.96
N SER A 190 0.41 14.35 -7.93
CA SER A 190 -0.12 15.04 -9.10
C SER A 190 0.54 16.39 -9.38
N THR A 191 1.34 16.90 -8.43
CA THR A 191 2.09 18.16 -8.50
C THR A 191 3.57 17.89 -8.22
N VAL A 192 4.45 18.75 -8.71
CA VAL A 192 5.85 18.79 -8.30
C VAL A 192 5.91 19.50 -6.95
N ALA A 193 6.62 18.94 -6.01
CA ALA A 193 6.90 19.57 -4.72
C ALA A 193 8.22 20.34 -4.79
N ASP A 194 8.30 21.49 -4.16
CA ASP A 194 9.50 22.33 -4.16
C ASP A 194 10.52 21.95 -3.05
N SER A 195 10.10 21.10 -2.13
CA SER A 195 10.95 20.62 -1.04
C SER A 195 10.51 19.24 -0.53
N THR A 196 11.41 18.57 0.19
CA THR A 196 11.07 17.31 0.89
C THR A 196 9.92 17.51 1.86
N THR A 197 9.90 18.61 2.61
CA THR A 197 8.81 18.96 3.55
C THR A 197 7.47 19.11 2.84
N GLU A 198 7.45 19.71 1.66
CA GLU A 198 6.22 19.83 0.87
C GLU A 198 5.74 18.49 0.34
N ALA A 199 6.64 17.65 -0.17
CA ALA A 199 6.29 16.30 -0.60
C ALA A 199 5.67 15.49 0.54
N GLU A 200 6.24 15.55 1.74
CA GLU A 200 5.73 14.92 2.94
C GLU A 200 4.38 15.49 3.38
N TYR A 201 4.21 16.81 3.33
CA TYR A 201 2.94 17.47 3.66
C TYR A 201 1.82 17.05 2.70
N ILE A 202 2.11 16.89 1.41
CA ILE A 202 1.15 16.39 0.41
C ILE A 202 0.75 14.94 0.74
N ALA A 203 1.72 14.08 1.04
CA ALA A 203 1.46 12.68 1.40
C ALA A 203 0.61 12.59 2.69
N LEU A 204 0.99 13.38 3.70
CA LEU A 204 0.29 13.44 4.97
C LEU A 204 -1.16 13.95 4.82
N SER A 205 -1.40 14.91 3.90
CA SER A 205 -2.75 15.37 3.57
C SER A 205 -3.62 14.29 2.95
N ASP A 206 -3.06 13.44 2.09
CA ASP A 206 -3.80 12.32 1.51
C ASP A 206 -4.07 11.23 2.55
N ALA A 207 -3.11 10.95 3.44
CA ALA A 207 -3.31 10.05 4.57
C ALA A 207 -4.40 10.55 5.53
N ALA A 208 -4.43 11.85 5.84
CA ALA A 208 -5.44 12.43 6.72
C ALA A 208 -6.87 12.29 6.16
N LYS A 209 -7.06 12.41 4.85
CA LYS A 209 -8.36 12.18 4.19
C LYS A 209 -8.81 10.73 4.33
N GLU A 210 -7.88 9.79 4.13
CA GLU A 210 -8.15 8.36 4.32
C GLU A 210 -8.49 8.04 5.78
N ALA A 211 -7.77 8.63 6.74
CA ALA A 211 -8.06 8.50 8.16
C ALA A 211 -9.50 8.91 8.51
N VAL A 212 -9.96 10.05 7.97
CA VAL A 212 -11.34 10.53 8.18
C VAL A 212 -12.35 9.52 7.60
N TRP A 213 -12.07 8.96 6.41
CA TRP A 213 -12.93 7.95 5.82
C TRP A 213 -12.98 6.68 6.67
N ILE A 214 -11.83 6.16 7.11
CA ILE A 214 -11.73 4.99 7.99
C ILE A 214 -12.49 5.23 9.29
N LYS A 215 -12.28 6.40 9.92
CA LYS A 215 -12.98 6.79 11.16
C LYS A 215 -14.49 6.73 11.00
N LYS A 216 -15.03 7.34 9.95
CA LYS A 216 -16.47 7.32 9.67
C LYS A 216 -16.99 5.90 9.44
N PHE A 217 -16.31 5.13 8.59
CA PHE A 217 -16.69 3.76 8.25
C PHE A 217 -16.73 2.85 9.49
N ILE A 218 -15.68 2.90 10.32
CA ILE A 218 -15.61 2.07 11.54
C ILE A 218 -16.63 2.54 12.59
N THR A 219 -16.88 3.86 12.69
CA THR A 219 -17.91 4.41 13.57
C THR A 219 -19.30 3.86 13.21
N GLU A 220 -19.63 3.79 11.93
CA GLU A 220 -20.90 3.21 11.45
C GLU A 220 -21.00 1.70 11.73
N LEU A 221 -19.88 0.99 11.71
CA LEU A 221 -19.85 -0.44 12.05
C LEU A 221 -19.98 -0.72 13.55
N GLN A 222 -19.68 0.23 14.43
CA GLN A 222 -19.74 0.12 15.90
C GLN A 222 -18.92 -1.06 16.47
N VAL A 223 -17.78 -1.38 15.85
CA VAL A 223 -16.96 -2.56 16.21
C VAL A 223 -15.63 -2.20 16.90
N VAL A 224 -15.20 -0.94 16.87
CA VAL A 224 -13.97 -0.45 17.48
C VAL A 224 -14.27 0.71 18.42
N PRO A 225 -14.32 0.49 19.75
CA PRO A 225 -14.67 1.55 20.70
C PRO A 225 -13.73 2.75 20.68
N SER A 226 -12.42 2.54 20.50
CA SER A 226 -11.40 3.60 20.48
C SER A 226 -11.47 4.51 19.26
N ILE A 227 -12.35 4.26 18.28
CA ILE A 227 -12.48 5.08 17.07
C ILE A 227 -13.10 6.47 17.35
N VAL A 228 -13.65 6.68 18.54
CA VAL A 228 -14.13 8.01 18.99
C VAL A 228 -12.97 9.01 19.15
N ASP A 229 -11.79 8.51 19.52
CA ASP A 229 -10.57 9.29 19.66
C ASP A 229 -10.05 9.72 18.27
N PRO A 230 -9.18 10.75 18.20
CA PRO A 230 -8.49 11.10 16.96
C PRO A 230 -7.68 9.93 16.42
N VAL A 231 -7.79 9.64 15.11
CA VAL A 231 -6.92 8.63 14.47
C VAL A 231 -5.50 9.17 14.43
N GLU A 232 -4.55 8.44 15.00
CA GLU A 232 -3.15 8.84 15.00
C GLU A 232 -2.51 8.52 13.65
N VAL A 233 -1.87 9.55 13.04
CA VAL A 233 -1.12 9.44 11.78
C VAL A 233 0.31 9.87 12.03
N PHE A 234 1.23 8.95 11.77
CA PHE A 234 2.67 9.14 11.96
C PHE A 234 3.34 9.65 10.68
N CYS A 235 4.27 10.59 10.84
CA CYS A 235 5.13 11.13 9.80
C CYS A 235 6.53 11.37 10.37
N ASP A 236 7.58 11.13 9.58
CA ASP A 236 8.95 11.29 10.02
C ASP A 236 9.55 12.68 9.71
N ASN A 237 8.80 13.56 9.04
CA ASN A 237 9.22 14.91 8.70
C ASN A 237 8.68 15.96 9.67
N ASN A 238 9.57 16.56 10.49
CA ASN A 238 9.19 17.59 11.47
C ASN A 238 8.52 18.82 10.85
N GLY A 239 8.97 19.25 9.66
CA GLY A 239 8.41 20.41 8.98
C GLY A 239 6.97 20.15 8.50
N ALA A 240 6.70 18.97 7.96
CA ALA A 240 5.35 18.55 7.55
C ALA A 240 4.40 18.44 8.76
N VAL A 241 4.88 17.85 9.87
CA VAL A 241 4.12 17.75 11.13
C VAL A 241 3.76 19.13 11.68
N ALA A 242 4.74 20.04 11.75
CA ALA A 242 4.52 21.40 12.21
C ALA A 242 3.52 22.14 11.31
N GLN A 243 3.71 22.06 10.00
CA GLN A 243 2.83 22.71 9.02
C GLN A 243 1.38 22.19 9.06
N ALA A 244 1.17 20.92 9.37
CA ALA A 244 -0.15 20.31 9.50
C ALA A 244 -0.89 20.79 10.78
N LYS A 245 -0.14 21.09 11.85
CA LYS A 245 -0.68 21.57 13.13
C LYS A 245 -0.93 23.09 13.17
N GLU A 246 -0.36 23.84 12.23
CA GLU A 246 -0.51 25.30 12.21
C GLU A 246 -1.91 25.72 11.76
N PRO A 247 -2.61 26.60 12.54
CA PRO A 247 -3.98 27.00 12.22
C PRO A 247 -4.08 27.93 10.99
N ARG A 248 -2.98 28.59 10.60
CA ARG A 248 -2.96 29.56 9.48
C ARG A 248 -1.98 29.19 8.41
N SER A 249 -2.33 29.47 7.15
CA SER A 249 -1.45 29.30 6.00
C SER A 249 -0.38 30.40 6.01
N HIS A 250 0.89 30.01 6.14
CA HIS A 250 2.00 30.94 6.00
C HIS A 250 2.22 31.36 4.54
N GLN A 251 2.85 32.53 4.33
CA GLN A 251 3.22 33.01 2.98
C GLN A 251 4.06 31.99 2.22
N ARG A 252 4.90 31.21 2.90
CA ARG A 252 5.78 30.18 2.33
C ARG A 252 5.05 28.96 1.76
N SER A 253 3.76 28.77 2.04
CA SER A 253 2.96 27.63 1.53
C SER A 253 1.89 28.05 0.53
N LYS A 254 1.94 29.27 0.00
CA LYS A 254 0.93 29.78 -0.95
C LYS A 254 0.90 29.03 -2.28
N HIS A 255 1.99 28.43 -2.71
CA HIS A 255 2.11 27.65 -3.94
C HIS A 255 1.50 26.24 -3.80
N ILE A 256 1.33 25.74 -2.56
CA ILE A 256 0.70 24.43 -2.31
C ILE A 256 -0.80 24.53 -2.62
N LEU A 257 -1.30 23.60 -3.41
CA LEU A 257 -2.72 23.59 -3.79
C LEU A 257 -3.64 23.54 -2.56
N ARG A 258 -4.67 24.38 -2.54
CA ARG A 258 -5.63 24.54 -1.42
C ARG A 258 -6.18 23.19 -0.90
N ARG A 259 -6.37 22.22 -1.80
CA ARG A 259 -6.87 20.89 -1.45
C ARG A 259 -6.02 20.14 -0.43
N TYR A 260 -4.72 20.45 -0.32
CA TYR A 260 -3.83 19.84 0.64
C TYR A 260 -3.90 20.51 2.02
N HIS A 261 -4.37 21.76 2.08
CA HIS A 261 -4.53 22.47 3.36
C HIS A 261 -5.75 21.99 4.17
N LEU A 262 -6.60 21.12 3.60
CA LEU A 262 -7.70 20.47 4.32
C LEU A 262 -7.23 19.71 5.54
N ILE A 263 -5.97 19.23 5.57
CA ILE A 263 -5.40 18.53 6.73
C ILE A 263 -5.47 19.37 8.00
N ARG A 264 -5.27 20.69 7.91
CA ARG A 264 -5.33 21.60 9.07
C ARG A 264 -6.72 21.64 9.67
N GLU A 265 -7.74 21.65 8.86
CA GLU A 265 -9.14 21.60 9.29
C GLU A 265 -9.48 20.26 9.94
N ILE A 266 -8.97 19.15 9.37
CA ILE A 266 -9.13 17.79 9.90
C ILE A 266 -8.48 17.68 11.29
N VAL A 267 -7.26 18.18 11.44
CA VAL A 267 -6.52 18.16 12.72
C VAL A 267 -7.23 19.06 13.74
N HIS A 268 -7.67 20.25 13.32
CA HIS A 268 -8.36 21.18 14.24
C HIS A 268 -9.71 20.63 14.74
N ARG A 269 -10.43 19.87 13.93
CA ARG A 269 -11.67 19.19 14.34
C ARG A 269 -11.45 18.02 15.30
N GLY A 270 -10.21 17.57 15.45
CA GLY A 270 -9.90 16.40 16.26
C GLY A 270 -10.24 15.05 15.61
N ASP A 271 -10.41 15.03 14.28
CA ASP A 271 -10.59 13.77 13.56
C ASP A 271 -9.30 12.95 13.47
N VAL A 272 -8.16 13.64 13.36
CA VAL A 272 -6.81 13.08 13.20
C VAL A 272 -5.83 13.81 14.11
N GLN A 273 -4.94 13.04 14.72
CA GLN A 273 -3.77 13.54 15.44
C GLN A 273 -2.51 13.19 14.63
N ILE A 274 -1.63 14.19 14.41
CA ILE A 274 -0.38 13.96 13.71
C ILE A 274 0.75 13.81 14.72
N SER A 275 1.50 12.72 14.63
CA SER A 275 2.62 12.42 15.52
C SER A 275 3.91 12.16 14.75
N ARG A 276 5.04 12.43 15.40
CA ARG A 276 6.36 12.13 14.85
C ARG A 276 6.72 10.67 15.05
N VAL A 277 7.31 10.06 14.02
CA VAL A 277 7.95 8.73 14.11
C VAL A 277 9.39 8.82 13.59
N PRO A 278 10.35 8.04 14.13
CA PRO A 278 11.66 7.88 13.50
C PRO A 278 11.53 7.27 12.10
N THR A 279 12.38 7.68 11.14
CA THR A 279 12.33 7.18 9.76
C THR A 279 12.43 5.65 9.69
N ASP A 280 13.30 5.04 10.50
CA ASP A 280 13.45 3.58 10.53
C ASP A 280 12.20 2.82 11.03
N ASP A 281 11.29 3.49 11.69
CA ASP A 281 10.03 2.92 12.22
C ASP A 281 8.80 3.35 11.40
N ASN A 282 8.98 4.16 10.34
CA ASN A 282 7.90 4.57 9.45
C ASN A 282 7.47 3.42 8.55
N VAL A 283 6.36 2.77 8.87
CA VAL A 283 5.84 1.60 8.13
C VAL A 283 5.45 1.95 6.69
N ALA A 284 5.29 3.23 6.35
CA ALA A 284 5.00 3.68 4.98
C ALA A 284 6.24 3.76 4.07
N ASP A 285 7.46 3.69 4.59
CA ASP A 285 8.74 3.75 3.85
C ASP A 285 8.76 2.84 2.59
N PRO A 286 8.40 1.54 2.66
CA PRO A 286 8.42 0.66 1.50
C PRO A 286 7.37 0.99 0.43
N LEU A 287 6.46 1.92 0.70
CA LEU A 287 5.45 2.39 -0.24
C LEU A 287 5.92 3.58 -1.09
N THR A 288 7.09 4.13 -0.80
CA THR A 288 7.63 5.34 -1.47
C THR A 288 8.98 5.14 -2.13
N LYS A 289 9.76 4.16 -1.68
CA LYS A 289 11.12 3.91 -2.18
C LYS A 289 11.53 2.44 -2.07
N PRO A 290 12.49 1.96 -2.91
CA PRO A 290 13.06 0.63 -2.75
C PRO A 290 14.02 0.62 -1.56
N LEU A 291 13.89 -0.35 -0.68
CA LEU A 291 14.70 -0.52 0.53
C LEU A 291 15.72 -1.65 0.38
N SER A 292 16.72 -1.68 1.27
CA SER A 292 17.54 -2.87 1.46
C SER A 292 16.68 -4.05 1.92
N GLN A 293 17.09 -5.28 1.63
CA GLN A 293 16.30 -6.46 1.98
C GLN A 293 15.93 -6.50 3.47
N GLN A 294 16.88 -6.26 4.35
CA GLN A 294 16.64 -6.30 5.80
C GLN A 294 15.59 -5.27 6.25
N LYS A 295 15.65 -4.02 5.74
CA LYS A 295 14.66 -3.00 6.06
C LYS A 295 13.30 -3.35 5.47
N HIS A 296 13.27 -3.81 4.23
CA HIS A 296 12.04 -4.23 3.57
C HIS A 296 11.35 -5.36 4.36
N ASP A 297 12.07 -6.43 4.70
CA ASP A 297 11.51 -7.57 5.42
C ASP A 297 10.96 -7.15 6.81
N ARG A 298 11.63 -6.20 7.52
CA ARG A 298 11.13 -5.63 8.77
C ARG A 298 9.81 -4.87 8.60
N HIS A 299 9.71 -4.00 7.60
CA HIS A 299 8.48 -3.23 7.35
C HIS A 299 7.34 -4.12 6.83
N VAL A 300 7.65 -5.16 6.05
CA VAL A 300 6.68 -6.18 5.62
C VAL A 300 6.08 -6.89 6.85
N ALA A 301 6.90 -7.29 7.80
CA ALA A 301 6.42 -7.86 9.07
C ALA A 301 5.57 -6.87 9.87
N SER A 302 5.97 -5.59 9.93
CA SER A 302 5.21 -4.52 10.61
C SER A 302 3.87 -4.21 9.93
N SER A 303 3.75 -4.46 8.62
CA SER A 303 2.47 -4.37 7.90
C SER A 303 1.52 -5.55 8.13
N GLY A 304 1.95 -6.56 8.90
CA GLY A 304 1.17 -7.76 9.23
C GLY A 304 1.34 -8.92 8.27
N ILE A 305 2.24 -8.84 7.28
CA ILE A 305 2.56 -9.97 6.39
C ILE A 305 3.53 -10.89 7.09
N ARG A 306 3.12 -12.14 7.35
CA ARG A 306 3.87 -13.15 8.12
C ARG A 306 3.70 -14.53 7.52
N TYR A 307 4.65 -15.43 7.78
CA TYR A 307 4.50 -16.85 7.47
C TYR A 307 3.78 -17.57 8.62
N MET A 308 3.18 -18.70 8.31
CA MET A 308 2.41 -19.48 9.29
C MET A 308 3.25 -19.90 10.49
N SER A 309 4.54 -20.21 10.28
CA SER A 309 5.51 -20.51 11.33
C SER A 309 5.75 -19.39 12.34
N ASP A 310 5.40 -18.16 11.99
CA ASP A 310 5.74 -16.98 12.79
C ASP A 310 4.62 -16.59 13.77
N TRP A 311 3.44 -17.23 13.68
CA TRP A 311 2.26 -16.85 14.45
C TRP A 311 1.35 -18.01 14.87
N LEU A 312 1.67 -19.26 14.53
CA LEU A 312 1.11 -20.49 15.07
C LEU A 312 2.09 -21.17 16.02
#